data_4ae57ca3d984a68468d5989470887c2c
#
_entry.id   4ae57ca3d984a68468d5989470887c2c
#
_cell.length_a   1.000
_cell.length_b   1.000
_cell.length_c   1.000
_cell.angle_alpha   90.00
_cell.angle_beta   90.00
_cell.angle_gamma   90.00
#
_symmetry.space_group_name_H-M   'P 1'
#
loop_
_entity.id
_entity.type
_entity.pdbx_description
1 polymer ?
#
loop_
_entity_poly.entity_id
_entity_poly.type
_entity_poly.pdbx_seq_one_letter_code
_entity_poly.pdbx_strand_id
1 'polypeptide(L)'
;MSNQTSLNEGFVNITTPDGEMECFVAWPAGDDTAAYPPVVLYMDAPGVRGELYDFVRRIAAQGYIAIIPNLYYRYGVRDPGGQMMAMLDAHTNTMIISDTRAIIDWLDAHPNALPGPMGCIGYCMSGKFVLAVT
;
A
#
# COMPACT_ATOMS: atom_id res chain seq x y z
N MET A 1 25.34 12.66 13.39
CA MET A 1 24.56 13.27 12.33
C MET A 1 23.61 12.22 11.73
N SER A 2 22.37 12.56 11.62
CA SER A 2 21.38 11.64 11.07
C SER A 2 21.55 11.51 9.56
N ASN A 3 21.60 10.27 9.05
CA ASN A 3 21.57 9.98 7.63
C ASN A 3 20.15 9.62 7.16
N GLN A 4 19.16 10.03 7.94
CA GLN A 4 17.78 9.75 7.60
C GLN A 4 17.36 10.52 6.34
N THR A 5 16.82 9.80 5.39
CA THR A 5 16.21 10.41 4.22
C THR A 5 14.91 11.07 4.64
N SER A 6 14.74 12.34 4.30
CA SER A 6 13.44 13.00 4.45
C SER A 6 12.44 12.38 3.48
N LEU A 7 11.23 12.18 3.94
CA LEU A 7 10.17 11.56 3.15
C LEU A 7 9.00 12.52 2.96
N ASN A 8 8.40 12.45 1.77
CA ASN A 8 7.01 12.84 1.58
C ASN A 8 6.15 11.67 2.01
N GLU A 9 5.14 11.90 2.82
CA GLU A 9 4.26 10.83 3.27
C GLU A 9 2.88 11.34 3.62
N GLY A 10 1.89 10.47 3.58
CA GLY A 10 0.54 10.80 3.96
C GLY A 10 -0.47 9.72 3.58
N PHE A 11 -1.69 9.98 3.99
CA PHE A 11 -2.83 9.14 3.61
C PHE A 11 -3.50 9.70 2.37
N VAL A 12 -3.87 8.80 1.46
CA VAL A 12 -4.64 9.12 0.27
C VAL A 12 -5.83 8.17 0.17
N ASN A 13 -6.93 8.64 -0.40
CA ASN A 13 -8.08 7.79 -0.70
C ASN A 13 -8.09 7.50 -2.19
N ILE A 14 -8.06 6.22 -2.53
CA ILE A 14 -8.10 5.76 -3.91
C ILE A 14 -9.48 5.18 -4.18
N THR A 15 -10.15 5.70 -5.20
CA THR A 15 -11.49 5.24 -5.58
C THR A 15 -11.40 3.84 -6.21
N THR A 16 -12.20 2.92 -5.69
CA THR A 16 -12.37 1.57 -6.23
C THR A 16 -13.85 1.34 -6.56
N PRO A 17 -14.19 0.25 -7.28
CA PRO A 17 -15.60 -0.10 -7.49
C PRO A 17 -16.39 -0.32 -6.19
N ASP A 18 -15.71 -0.65 -5.10
CA ASP A 18 -16.33 -0.96 -3.81
C ASP A 18 -16.27 0.20 -2.81
N GLY A 19 -15.72 1.34 -3.19
CA GLY A 19 -15.65 2.53 -2.34
C GLY A 19 -14.27 3.17 -2.28
N GLU A 20 -14.08 4.08 -1.34
CA GLU A 20 -12.82 4.79 -1.15
C GLU A 20 -11.87 3.96 -0.28
N MET A 21 -10.74 3.60 -0.85
CA MET A 21 -9.71 2.80 -0.18
C MET A 21 -8.63 3.73 0.37
N GLU A 22 -8.53 3.79 1.70
CA GLU A 22 -7.46 4.55 2.33
C GLU A 22 -6.14 3.84 2.17
N CYS A 23 -5.11 4.58 1.73
CA CYS A 23 -3.76 4.06 1.58
C CYS A 23 -2.78 5.00 2.27
N PHE A 24 -1.70 4.43 2.81
CA PHE A 24 -0.56 5.22 3.27
C PHE A 24 0.55 5.12 2.24
N VAL A 25 1.11 6.26 1.83
CA VAL A 25 2.13 6.35 0.80
C VAL A 25 3.31 7.18 1.29
N ALA A 26 4.52 6.79 0.90
CA ALA A 26 5.73 7.54 1.18
C ALA A 26 6.72 7.43 0.02
N TRP A 27 7.48 8.50 -0.22
CA TRP A 27 8.58 8.53 -1.18
C TRP A 27 9.62 9.56 -0.74
N PRO A 28 10.87 9.47 -1.27
CA PRO A 28 11.90 10.42 -0.86
C PRO A 28 11.54 11.86 -1.18
N ALA A 29 11.81 12.76 -0.25
CA ALA A 29 11.64 14.20 -0.41
C ALA A 29 12.92 14.85 -0.96
N GLY A 30 12.81 16.10 -1.35
CA GLY A 30 13.94 16.94 -1.75
C GLY A 30 14.03 17.23 -3.24
N ASP A 31 13.47 16.39 -4.09
CA ASP A 31 13.40 16.64 -5.54
C ASP A 31 12.00 16.28 -6.06
N ASP A 32 11.18 17.29 -6.26
CA ASP A 32 9.80 17.10 -6.73
C ASP A 32 9.72 16.58 -8.17
N THR A 33 10.82 16.63 -8.92
CA THR A 33 10.88 16.13 -10.29
C THR A 33 11.33 14.68 -10.37
N ALA A 34 11.87 14.12 -9.30
CA ALA A 34 12.34 12.74 -9.27
C ALA A 34 11.18 11.76 -9.25
N ALA A 35 11.35 10.65 -9.94
CA ALA A 35 10.41 9.54 -9.95
C ALA A 35 11.09 8.28 -9.44
N TYR A 36 10.33 7.47 -8.72
CA TYR A 36 10.84 6.29 -8.02
C TYR A 36 10.07 5.04 -8.41
N PRO A 37 10.71 3.87 -8.43
CA PRO A 37 10.01 2.63 -8.71
C PRO A 37 8.98 2.33 -7.62
N PRO A 38 7.75 1.95 -7.98
CA PRO A 38 6.70 1.68 -7.01
C PRO A 38 6.86 0.32 -6.32
N VAL A 39 6.50 0.28 -5.04
CA VAL A 39 6.37 -0.96 -4.27
C VAL A 39 5.03 -0.93 -3.52
N VAL A 40 4.21 -1.94 -3.75
CA VAL A 40 2.94 -2.12 -3.05
C VAL A 40 3.12 -3.13 -1.93
N LEU A 41 2.77 -2.74 -0.71
CA LEU A 41 2.79 -3.62 0.46
C LEU A 41 1.37 -4.07 0.78
N TYR A 42 1.23 -5.34 1.11
CA TYR A 42 -0.05 -5.89 1.57
C TYR A 42 0.05 -6.21 3.06
N MET A 43 -0.96 -5.77 3.80
CA MET A 43 -1.00 -5.88 5.26
C MET A 43 -1.13 -7.33 5.75
N ASP A 44 -0.80 -7.53 7.02
CA ASP A 44 -1.12 -8.76 7.75
C ASP A 44 -2.55 -8.72 8.34
N ALA A 45 -2.93 -9.79 9.02
CA ALA A 45 -4.28 -9.95 9.54
C ALA A 45 -4.71 -8.85 10.54
N PRO A 46 -3.85 -8.37 11.45
CA PRO A 46 -4.23 -7.27 12.33
C PRO A 46 -4.52 -5.94 11.63
N GLY A 47 -4.17 -5.82 10.34
CA GLY A 47 -4.45 -4.63 9.56
C GLY A 47 -3.36 -3.57 9.63
N VAL A 48 -3.58 -2.47 8.92
CA VAL A 48 -2.62 -1.37 8.85
C VAL A 48 -2.49 -0.68 10.21
N ARG A 49 -1.26 -0.42 10.62
CA ARG A 49 -0.91 0.18 11.90
C ARG A 49 0.53 0.72 11.86
N GLY A 50 0.97 1.31 12.95
CA GLY A 50 2.28 1.97 13.05
C GLY A 50 3.45 1.15 12.53
N GLU A 51 3.54 -0.13 12.86
CA GLU A 51 4.62 -1.01 12.38
C GLU A 51 4.65 -1.12 10.87
N LEU A 52 3.49 -1.26 10.22
CA LEU A 52 3.40 -1.38 8.77
C LEU A 52 3.70 -0.04 8.09
N TYR A 53 3.28 1.08 8.68
CA TYR A 53 3.66 2.40 8.18
C TYR A 53 5.17 2.60 8.24
N ASP A 54 5.83 2.10 9.28
CA ASP A 54 7.29 2.16 9.40
C ASP A 54 7.99 1.32 8.33
N PHE A 55 7.43 0.16 7.94
CA PHE A 55 7.95 -0.61 6.82
C PHE A 55 7.85 0.18 5.51
N VAL A 56 6.71 0.84 5.29
CA VAL A 56 6.54 1.72 4.11
C VAL A 56 7.64 2.80 4.10
N ARG A 57 7.87 3.45 5.21
CA ARG A 57 8.89 4.49 5.34
C ARG A 57 10.30 3.96 5.07
N ARG A 58 10.63 2.77 5.58
CA ARG A 58 11.94 2.14 5.36
C ARG A 58 12.18 1.84 3.89
N ILE A 59 11.17 1.33 3.20
CA ILE A 59 11.27 1.04 1.76
C ILE A 59 11.41 2.35 0.99
N ALA A 60 10.60 3.36 1.30
CA ALA A 60 10.69 4.66 0.66
C ALA A 60 12.05 5.31 0.85
N ALA A 61 12.67 5.18 2.03
CA ALA A 61 13.99 5.72 2.31
C ALA A 61 15.10 5.12 1.43
N GLN A 62 14.86 3.96 0.83
CA GLN A 62 15.80 3.30 -0.08
C GLN A 62 15.63 3.74 -1.55
N GLY A 63 14.74 4.69 -1.83
CA GLY A 63 14.55 5.21 -3.18
C GLY A 63 13.35 4.65 -3.92
N TYR A 64 12.28 4.34 -3.21
CA TYR A 64 11.02 3.82 -3.76
C TYR A 64 9.85 4.73 -3.41
N ILE A 65 8.80 4.68 -4.22
CA ILE A 65 7.49 5.14 -3.78
C ILE A 65 6.73 3.91 -3.27
N ALA A 66 6.53 3.85 -1.96
CA ALA A 66 5.94 2.70 -1.28
C ALA A 66 4.52 3.03 -0.81
N ILE A 67 3.58 2.13 -1.02
CA ILE A 67 2.18 2.34 -0.68
C ILE A 67 1.60 1.07 -0.05
N ILE A 68 0.81 1.25 1.00
CA ILE A 68 0.09 0.16 1.66
C ILE A 68 -1.40 0.51 1.75
N PRO A 69 -2.28 -0.30 1.15
CA PRO A 69 -3.72 -0.09 1.27
C PRO A 69 -4.24 -0.68 2.58
N ASN A 70 -5.27 -0.04 3.15
CA ASN A 70 -6.10 -0.65 4.17
C ASN A 70 -7.08 -1.60 3.48
N LEU A 71 -6.79 -2.90 3.47
CA LEU A 71 -7.63 -3.89 2.82
C LEU A 71 -8.97 -4.12 3.52
N TYR A 72 -9.13 -3.59 4.75
CA TYR A 72 -10.40 -3.61 5.47
C TYR A 72 -11.28 -2.38 5.18
N TYR A 73 -10.95 -1.60 4.15
CA TYR A 73 -11.68 -0.37 3.83
C TYR A 73 -13.18 -0.62 3.55
N ARG A 74 -13.53 -1.80 3.03
CA ARG A 74 -14.93 -2.14 2.76
C ARG A 74 -15.77 -2.20 4.03
N TYR A 75 -15.12 -2.41 5.17
CA TYR A 75 -15.77 -2.45 6.49
C TYR A 75 -15.68 -1.12 7.22
N GLY A 76 -15.00 -0.13 6.65
CA GLY A 76 -14.84 1.19 7.27
C GLY A 76 -13.92 1.22 8.48
N VAL A 77 -13.06 0.22 8.66
CA VAL A 77 -12.15 0.12 9.81
C VAL A 77 -10.73 -0.13 9.36
N ARG A 78 -9.75 0.21 10.20
CA ARG A 78 -8.36 -0.18 10.07
C ARG A 78 -8.06 -1.44 10.89
N ASP A 79 -8.61 -1.49 12.11
CA ASP A 79 -8.45 -2.58 13.06
C ASP A 79 -9.68 -3.48 12.98
N PRO A 80 -9.52 -4.76 12.61
CA PRO A 80 -10.65 -5.69 12.52
C PRO A 80 -11.21 -6.09 13.87
N GLY A 81 -10.47 -5.90 14.98
CA GLY A 81 -10.89 -6.31 16.31
C GLY A 81 -11.26 -7.78 16.36
N GLY A 82 -12.38 -8.09 17.01
CA GLY A 82 -12.89 -9.46 17.12
C GLY A 82 -13.46 -10.05 15.83
N GLN A 83 -13.53 -9.26 14.75
CA GLN A 83 -14.05 -9.70 13.44
C GLN A 83 -12.94 -10.13 12.47
N MET A 84 -11.70 -10.23 12.93
CA MET A 84 -10.54 -10.47 12.06
C MET A 84 -10.71 -11.71 11.19
N MET A 85 -11.08 -12.84 11.74
CA MET A 85 -11.23 -14.08 10.97
C MET A 85 -12.35 -14.00 9.94
N ALA A 86 -13.48 -13.40 10.30
CA ALA A 86 -14.59 -13.20 9.37
C ALA A 86 -14.19 -12.28 8.21
N MET A 87 -13.45 -11.21 8.49
CA MET A 87 -12.97 -10.28 7.48
C MET A 87 -11.94 -10.95 6.56
N LEU A 88 -11.04 -11.77 7.10
CA LEU A 88 -10.07 -12.53 6.31
C LEU A 88 -10.77 -13.48 5.34
N ASP A 89 -11.76 -14.23 5.83
CA ASP A 89 -12.48 -15.21 5.02
C ASP A 89 -13.30 -14.55 3.91
N ALA A 90 -13.71 -13.31 4.11
CA ALA A 90 -14.47 -12.55 3.12
C ALA A 90 -13.61 -11.99 1.98
N HIS A 91 -12.28 -11.90 2.15
CA HIS A 91 -11.40 -11.38 1.12
C HIS A 91 -11.11 -12.43 0.05
N THR A 92 -11.38 -12.07 -1.19
CA THR A 92 -11.11 -12.92 -2.35
C THR A 92 -9.95 -12.36 -3.18
N ASN A 93 -9.31 -13.22 -3.98
CA ASN A 93 -8.28 -12.78 -4.91
C ASN A 93 -8.81 -11.75 -5.89
N THR A 94 -10.06 -11.89 -6.35
CA THR A 94 -10.70 -10.92 -7.25
C THR A 94 -10.79 -9.54 -6.63
N MET A 95 -11.15 -9.45 -5.34
CA MET A 95 -11.20 -8.17 -4.61
C MET A 95 -9.82 -7.53 -4.55
N ILE A 96 -8.79 -8.30 -4.23
CA ILE A 96 -7.42 -7.80 -4.11
C ILE A 96 -6.87 -7.36 -5.47
N ILE A 97 -7.17 -8.09 -6.55
CA ILE A 97 -6.79 -7.70 -7.90
C ILE A 97 -7.45 -6.37 -8.29
N SER A 98 -8.73 -6.21 -7.97
CA SER A 98 -9.45 -4.96 -8.22
C SER A 98 -8.84 -3.79 -7.46
N ASP A 99 -8.52 -3.99 -6.18
CA ASP A 99 -7.87 -2.98 -5.34
C ASP A 99 -6.49 -2.61 -5.89
N THR A 100 -5.73 -3.61 -6.31
CA THR A 100 -4.39 -3.40 -6.87
C THR A 100 -4.44 -2.64 -8.19
N ARG A 101 -5.42 -2.90 -9.05
CA ARG A 101 -5.61 -2.13 -10.28
C ARG A 101 -5.87 -0.66 -10.00
N ALA A 102 -6.67 -0.35 -8.99
CA ALA A 102 -6.91 1.03 -8.59
C ALA A 102 -5.62 1.71 -8.12
N ILE A 103 -4.77 1.00 -7.38
CA ILE A 103 -3.46 1.49 -6.95
C ILE A 103 -2.54 1.73 -8.15
N ILE A 104 -2.51 0.80 -9.11
CA ILE A 104 -1.70 0.93 -10.33
C ILE A 104 -2.11 2.18 -11.10
N ASP A 105 -3.40 2.39 -11.30
CA ASP A 105 -3.92 3.57 -12.01
C ASP A 105 -3.55 4.86 -11.28
N TRP A 106 -3.62 4.86 -9.96
CA TRP A 106 -3.23 6.01 -9.16
C TRP A 106 -1.73 6.30 -9.28
N LEU A 107 -0.89 5.26 -9.23
CA LEU A 107 0.55 5.39 -9.39
C LEU A 107 0.93 5.84 -10.81
N ASP A 108 0.27 5.33 -11.84
CA ASP A 108 0.50 5.74 -13.22
C ASP A 108 0.22 7.24 -13.44
N ALA A 109 -0.69 7.79 -12.68
CA ALA A 109 -1.00 9.23 -12.71
C ALA A 109 -0.14 10.06 -11.75
N HIS A 110 0.67 9.43 -10.90
CA HIS A 110 1.48 10.15 -9.90
C HIS A 110 2.83 10.57 -10.49
N PRO A 111 3.19 11.87 -10.38
CA PRO A 111 4.42 12.37 -11.02
C PRO A 111 5.71 11.81 -10.44
N ASN A 112 5.70 11.32 -9.20
CA ASN A 112 6.88 10.77 -8.53
C ASN A 112 6.97 9.24 -8.62
N ALA A 113 6.08 8.58 -9.37
CA ALA A 113 6.14 7.15 -9.63
C ALA A 113 6.67 6.89 -11.03
N LEU A 114 7.71 6.05 -11.15
CA LEU A 114 8.21 5.60 -12.44
C LEU A 114 7.18 4.69 -13.10
N PRO A 115 6.95 4.85 -14.42
CA PRO A 115 6.12 3.90 -15.15
C PRO A 115 6.83 2.56 -15.32
N GLY A 116 6.07 1.50 -15.51
CA GLY A 116 6.60 0.16 -15.77
C GLY A 116 6.43 -0.78 -14.57
N PRO A 117 7.33 -1.76 -14.43
CA PRO A 117 7.20 -2.78 -13.40
C PRO A 117 7.19 -2.20 -11.98
N MET A 118 6.41 -2.82 -11.10
CA MET A 118 6.39 -2.50 -9.68
C MET A 118 6.66 -3.75 -8.87
N GLY A 119 7.24 -3.55 -7.66
CA GLY A 119 7.39 -4.62 -6.70
C GLY A 119 6.16 -4.74 -5.81
N CYS A 120 5.99 -5.91 -5.20
CA CYS A 120 4.99 -6.08 -4.17
C CYS A 120 5.50 -6.99 -3.06
N ILE A 121 5.05 -6.72 -1.84
CA ILE A 121 5.43 -7.44 -0.63
C ILE A 121 4.16 -7.79 0.12
N GLY A 122 4.00 -9.06 0.49
CA GLY A 122 2.89 -9.51 1.31
C GLY A 122 3.39 -10.00 2.67
N TYR A 123 2.67 -9.63 3.72
CA TYR A 123 2.97 -10.05 5.08
C TYR A 123 1.95 -11.08 5.54
N CYS A 124 2.42 -12.21 6.13
CA CYS A 124 1.57 -13.24 6.70
C CYS A 124 0.51 -13.74 5.69
N MET A 125 -0.76 -13.52 5.97
CA MET A 125 -1.88 -13.94 5.12
C MET A 125 -1.86 -13.31 3.72
N SER A 126 -1.23 -12.15 3.57
CA SER A 126 -1.20 -11.43 2.30
C SER A 126 -0.20 -12.00 1.30
N GLY A 127 0.63 -12.98 1.69
CA GLY A 127 1.55 -13.64 0.77
C GLY A 127 0.83 -14.22 -0.44
N LYS A 128 -0.34 -14.80 -0.27
CA LYS A 128 -1.17 -15.33 -1.36
C LYS A 128 -1.66 -14.23 -2.31
N PHE A 129 -1.86 -13.02 -1.80
CA PHE A 129 -2.31 -11.89 -2.61
C PHE A 129 -1.21 -11.40 -3.56
N VAL A 130 0.04 -11.43 -3.11
CA VAL A 130 1.19 -11.14 -3.97
C VAL A 130 1.21 -12.08 -5.18
N LEU A 131 0.99 -13.37 -4.96
CA LEU A 131 0.93 -14.34 -6.05
C LEU A 131 -0.27 -14.08 -6.98
N ALA A 132 -1.39 -13.64 -6.44
CA ALA A 132 -2.60 -13.39 -7.24
C ALA A 132 -2.46 -12.18 -8.16
N VAL A 133 -1.66 -11.16 -7.78
CA VAL A 133 -1.53 -9.92 -8.55
C VAL A 133 -0.32 -9.92 -9.50
N THR A 134 0.58 -10.85 -9.36
CA THR A 134 1.74 -11.00 -10.24
C THR A 134 1.42 -11.91 -11.42
#